data_e1b80eda5eb6581dfd6ff4a7bcc3a5c1
#
_entry.id   e1b80eda5eb6581dfd6ff4a7bcc3a5c1
#
_cell.length_a   1.000
_cell.length_b   1.000
_cell.length_c   1.000
_cell.angle_alpha   90.00
_cell.angle_beta   90.00
_cell.angle_gamma   90.00
#
_symmetry.space_group_name_H-M   'P 1'
#
loop_
_entity.id
_entity.type
_entity.pdbx_description
1 polymer ?
#
loop_
_entity_poly.entity_id
_entity_poly.type
_entity_poly.pdbx_seq_one_letter_code
_entity_poly.pdbx_strand_id
1 'polypeptide(L)'
;MKPWKLLSGIAVLLLGSASMRSAEDGARRLLYVAEPGIRNYLEYGGHGLLVFDIDQGHRFVKRIPTAGLNKEGKPLNVKGVAASAATGRIYITTTETMTCLDLKTEKILWEKGYPGGCDRMAISPDGKLIYVPSLEKEHWHVVDAMTGDVVTKIVTNSGSHNTIYGLDGKSVYLAGLRSPLLSIADTRTHTVTRTVGPFAHSIRPFTVNASQTLCFVNINELLGFEVGDITTGKKLHRVEVQGFEKGPTKRHGCPSHGIGLTPDERELWLTDAHNSRIHVFDATVMPPKQITSILLRDQPGWVTFSLDGRYAYPSTGDVVDVKSRKIVAGLKDETGAEVQSEKMVEIHWSGGRVVRTGDQFGVGRKAR
;
A
#
# COMPACT_ATOMS: atom_id res chain seq x y z
N MET A 1 85.24 36.77 1.96
CA MET A 1 84.27 36.45 0.91
C MET A 1 83.80 35.07 1.25
N LYS A 2 82.51 34.95 1.69
CA LYS A 2 81.83 33.67 2.04
C LYS A 2 80.88 33.33 0.92
N PRO A 3 80.74 32.07 0.48
CA PRO A 3 79.71 31.66 -0.50
C PRO A 3 78.39 31.35 0.18
N TRP A 4 77.32 31.81 -0.45
CA TRP A 4 75.89 31.55 -0.09
C TRP A 4 75.52 30.13 -0.53
N LYS A 5 74.93 29.35 0.38
CA LYS A 5 74.35 28.06 0.08
C LYS A 5 72.83 28.27 -0.28
N LEU A 6 72.49 27.91 -1.50
CA LEU A 6 71.10 27.74 -1.91
C LEU A 6 70.52 26.45 -1.26
N LEU A 7 69.47 26.60 -0.51
CA LEU A 7 68.63 25.49 -0.06
C LEU A 7 67.43 25.33 -1.04
N SER A 8 67.47 24.25 -1.83
CA SER A 8 66.35 23.83 -2.65
C SER A 8 65.33 23.09 -1.78
N GLY A 9 64.15 23.70 -1.54
CA GLY A 9 63.04 23.07 -0.85
C GLY A 9 62.25 22.21 -1.85
N ILE A 10 62.25 20.92 -1.61
CA ILE A 10 61.36 19.98 -2.33
C ILE A 10 59.97 20.04 -1.67
N ALA A 11 58.99 20.62 -2.36
CA ALA A 11 57.57 20.55 -1.97
C ALA A 11 57.00 19.17 -2.35
N VAL A 12 56.78 18.33 -1.35
CA VAL A 12 56.06 17.09 -1.53
C VAL A 12 54.54 17.41 -1.57
N LEU A 13 53.96 17.37 -2.76
CA LEU A 13 52.49 17.38 -2.92
C LEU A 13 51.93 16.02 -2.43
N LEU A 14 51.38 16.01 -1.24
CA LEU A 14 50.50 14.93 -0.80
C LEU A 14 49.16 15.04 -1.55
N LEU A 15 49.07 14.29 -2.63
CA LEU A 15 47.76 13.99 -3.28
C LEU A 15 46.96 13.12 -2.30
N GLY A 16 46.08 13.76 -1.54
CA GLY A 16 45.08 13.08 -0.75
C GLY A 16 44.15 12.32 -1.69
N SER A 17 44.32 11.03 -1.79
CA SER A 17 43.32 10.14 -2.38
C SER A 17 42.07 10.17 -1.49
N ALA A 18 41.11 11.03 -1.85
CA ALA A 18 39.76 10.92 -1.36
C ALA A 18 39.22 9.60 -1.89
N SER A 19 39.23 8.55 -1.05
CA SER A 19 38.53 7.32 -1.35
C SER A 19 37.06 7.69 -1.50
N MET A 20 36.53 7.62 -2.71
CA MET A 20 35.12 7.52 -2.96
C MET A 20 34.65 6.24 -2.22
N ARG A 21 34.16 6.40 -1.00
CA ARG A 21 33.36 5.36 -0.36
C ARG A 21 32.15 5.17 -1.26
N SER A 22 32.04 4.00 -1.86
CA SER A 22 30.89 3.57 -2.60
C SER A 22 29.65 3.73 -1.73
N ALA A 23 28.63 4.38 -2.25
CA ALA A 23 27.33 4.61 -1.61
C ALA A 23 26.48 3.31 -1.50
N GLU A 24 27.11 2.13 -1.40
CA GLU A 24 26.43 0.83 -1.48
C GLU A 24 26.05 0.20 -0.15
N ASP A 25 26.44 0.75 1.00
CA ASP A 25 26.18 0.13 2.32
C ASP A 25 25.15 0.85 3.20
N GLY A 26 24.50 1.88 2.72
CA GLY A 26 23.46 2.62 3.47
C GLY A 26 22.10 1.94 3.41
N ALA A 27 21.41 1.86 4.54
CA ALA A 27 19.98 1.53 4.54
C ALA A 27 19.20 2.56 3.70
N ARG A 28 18.35 2.11 2.80
CA ARG A 28 17.52 2.97 1.92
C ARG A 28 16.05 2.61 2.09
N ARG A 29 15.20 3.63 2.17
CA ARG A 29 13.75 3.48 2.20
C ARG A 29 13.18 3.95 0.88
N LEU A 30 12.55 3.04 0.16
CA LEU A 30 12.00 3.31 -1.16
C LEU A 30 10.49 3.09 -1.16
N LEU A 31 9.74 4.02 -1.77
CA LEU A 31 8.32 3.88 -2.04
C LEU A 31 8.15 3.40 -3.49
N TYR A 32 7.51 2.26 -3.66
CA TYR A 32 7.15 1.68 -4.95
C TYR A 32 5.69 1.98 -5.25
N VAL A 33 5.43 2.57 -6.39
CA VAL A 33 4.11 3.05 -6.83
C VAL A 33 3.77 2.39 -8.15
N ALA A 34 2.73 1.56 -8.18
CA ALA A 34 2.34 0.83 -9.38
C ALA A 34 1.27 1.61 -10.17
N GLU A 35 1.51 1.78 -11.48
CA GLU A 35 0.71 2.57 -12.40
C GLU A 35 0.21 1.78 -13.63
N PRO A 36 -0.98 2.14 -14.20
CA PRO A 36 -1.93 3.13 -13.72
C PRO A 36 -2.64 2.63 -12.45
N GLY A 37 -2.53 3.38 -11.38
CA GLY A 37 -3.01 2.99 -10.06
C GLY A 37 -4.41 3.53 -9.73
N ILE A 38 -4.98 4.38 -10.59
CA ILE A 38 -6.36 4.87 -10.51
C ILE A 38 -7.05 4.55 -11.81
N ARG A 39 -7.94 3.56 -11.79
CA ARG A 39 -8.57 3.04 -13.02
C ARG A 39 -7.48 2.69 -14.05
N ASN A 40 -7.73 2.93 -15.31
CA ASN A 40 -6.77 2.80 -16.42
C ASN A 40 -6.28 4.16 -16.92
N TYR A 41 -6.23 5.17 -16.04
CA TYR A 41 -5.86 6.54 -16.37
C TYR A 41 -4.34 6.70 -16.43
N LEU A 42 -3.79 6.95 -17.63
CA LEU A 42 -2.36 7.12 -17.84
C LEU A 42 -1.86 8.53 -17.49
N GLU A 43 -2.74 9.52 -17.40
CA GLU A 43 -2.40 10.90 -17.06
C GLU A 43 -1.83 11.09 -15.65
N TYR A 44 -1.96 10.09 -14.78
CA TYR A 44 -1.52 10.16 -13.38
C TYR A 44 -0.17 9.48 -13.10
N GLY A 45 0.67 9.35 -14.09
CA GLY A 45 2.00 8.74 -13.91
C GLY A 45 2.34 7.67 -14.95
N GLY A 46 1.51 7.51 -15.99
CA GLY A 46 1.74 6.55 -17.07
C GLY A 46 1.48 5.12 -16.65
N HIS A 47 2.42 4.23 -16.94
CA HIS A 47 2.36 2.81 -16.58
C HIS A 47 3.72 2.31 -16.08
N GLY A 48 3.71 1.21 -15.34
CA GLY A 48 4.90 0.58 -14.76
C GLY A 48 4.98 0.74 -13.24
N LEU A 49 6.14 0.44 -12.70
CA LEU A 49 6.43 0.55 -11.28
C LEU A 49 7.41 1.69 -11.04
N LEU A 50 6.93 2.80 -10.48
CA LEU A 50 7.73 3.97 -10.18
C LEU A 50 8.36 3.84 -8.79
N VAL A 51 9.61 4.25 -8.65
CA VAL A 51 10.37 4.13 -7.40
C VAL A 51 10.79 5.52 -6.92
N PHE A 52 10.49 5.83 -5.67
CA PHE A 52 10.81 7.10 -5.03
C PHE A 52 11.69 6.88 -3.79
N ASP A 53 12.67 7.76 -3.57
CA ASP A 53 13.56 7.72 -2.41
C ASP A 53 12.94 8.55 -1.27
N ILE A 54 12.45 7.87 -0.22
CA ILE A 54 11.79 8.49 0.93
C ILE A 54 12.77 9.38 1.70
N ASP A 55 14.02 8.93 1.83
CA ASP A 55 15.05 9.63 2.60
C ASP A 55 15.56 10.89 1.90
N GLN A 56 15.34 11.00 0.58
CA GLN A 56 15.68 12.16 -0.23
C GLN A 56 14.44 12.98 -0.64
N GLY A 57 13.47 13.14 0.27
CA GLY A 57 12.28 13.95 0.04
C GLY A 57 11.32 13.39 -1.01
N HIS A 58 11.25 12.07 -1.14
CA HIS A 58 10.40 11.37 -2.11
C HIS A 58 10.77 11.67 -3.57
N ARG A 59 12.07 11.88 -3.84
CA ARG A 59 12.57 12.12 -5.18
C ARG A 59 12.40 10.86 -6.04
N PHE A 60 11.94 11.04 -7.28
CA PHE A 60 11.89 9.96 -8.28
C PHE A 60 13.30 9.37 -8.49
N VAL A 61 13.37 8.05 -8.50
CA VAL A 61 14.62 7.29 -8.72
C VAL A 61 14.61 6.66 -10.11
N LYS A 62 13.55 5.92 -10.43
CA LYS A 62 13.43 5.18 -11.69
C LYS A 62 12.02 4.68 -11.92
N ARG A 63 11.76 4.27 -13.17
CA ARG A 63 10.60 3.48 -13.59
C ARG A 63 11.05 2.10 -14.00
N ILE A 64 10.39 1.06 -13.48
CA ILE A 64 10.55 -0.33 -13.93
C ILE A 64 9.42 -0.61 -14.91
N PRO A 65 9.73 -0.90 -16.19
CA PRO A 65 8.71 -1.12 -17.22
C PRO A 65 8.03 -2.48 -16.99
N THR A 66 6.90 -2.46 -16.29
CA THR A 66 6.10 -3.64 -15.98
C THR A 66 4.67 -3.22 -15.74
N ALA A 67 3.72 -4.13 -15.81
CA ALA A 67 2.30 -3.89 -15.52
C ALA A 67 1.64 -2.71 -16.29
N GLY A 68 0.35 -2.59 -16.17
CA GLY A 68 -0.42 -1.43 -16.61
C GLY A 68 -0.77 -1.38 -18.10
N LEU A 69 -0.21 -2.22 -18.93
CA LEU A 69 -0.61 -2.40 -20.35
C LEU A 69 -0.88 -3.87 -20.64
N ASN A 70 -1.88 -4.14 -21.49
CA ASN A 70 -2.08 -5.46 -22.06
C ASN A 70 -1.15 -5.71 -23.27
N LYS A 71 -1.24 -6.89 -23.88
CA LYS A 71 -0.40 -7.27 -25.02
C LYS A 71 -0.58 -6.38 -26.26
N GLU A 72 -1.73 -5.74 -26.39
CA GLU A 72 -2.04 -4.79 -27.46
C GLU A 72 -1.64 -3.35 -27.11
N GLY A 73 -0.96 -3.13 -25.98
CA GLY A 73 -0.54 -1.81 -25.52
C GLY A 73 -1.67 -0.94 -24.95
N LYS A 74 -2.84 -1.52 -24.65
CA LYS A 74 -3.96 -0.79 -24.03
C LYS A 74 -3.81 -0.74 -22.51
N PRO A 75 -4.18 0.39 -21.86
CA PRO A 75 -4.07 0.53 -20.41
C PRO A 75 -4.92 -0.49 -19.67
N LEU A 76 -4.32 -1.17 -18.70
CA LEU A 76 -4.98 -2.02 -17.71
C LEU A 76 -4.91 -1.36 -16.34
N ASN A 77 -6.03 -1.35 -15.63
CA ASN A 77 -6.05 -0.90 -14.24
C ASN A 77 -5.19 -1.84 -13.37
N VAL A 78 -4.16 -1.29 -12.74
CA VAL A 78 -3.43 -1.99 -11.69
C VAL A 78 -4.30 -2.04 -10.44
N LYS A 79 -4.50 -3.23 -9.89
CA LYS A 79 -5.44 -3.49 -8.81
C LYS A 79 -4.77 -3.65 -7.45
N GLY A 80 -3.53 -4.11 -7.41
CA GLY A 80 -2.83 -4.31 -6.17
C GLY A 80 -1.31 -4.40 -6.33
N VAL A 81 -0.60 -4.15 -5.23
CA VAL A 81 0.84 -4.35 -5.08
C VAL A 81 1.13 -5.01 -3.73
N ALA A 82 2.03 -5.98 -3.71
CA ALA A 82 2.52 -6.60 -2.50
C ALA A 82 4.00 -6.97 -2.64
N ALA A 83 4.75 -6.96 -1.55
CA ALA A 83 6.17 -7.32 -1.57
C ALA A 83 6.53 -8.19 -0.37
N SER A 84 7.56 -9.03 -0.53
CA SER A 84 8.07 -9.90 0.52
C SER A 84 9.58 -9.71 0.70
N ALA A 85 9.98 -9.35 1.91
CA ALA A 85 11.40 -9.31 2.28
C ALA A 85 12.00 -10.71 2.39
N ALA A 86 11.19 -11.71 2.74
CA ALA A 86 11.66 -13.09 2.86
C ALA A 86 12.11 -13.69 1.52
N THR A 87 11.48 -13.28 0.41
CA THR A 87 11.77 -13.81 -0.93
C THR A 87 12.43 -12.78 -1.85
N GLY A 88 12.50 -11.50 -1.47
CA GLY A 88 13.05 -10.43 -2.31
C GLY A 88 12.20 -10.16 -3.56
N ARG A 89 10.89 -10.41 -3.50
CA ARG A 89 9.99 -10.30 -4.64
C ARG A 89 8.92 -9.23 -4.44
N ILE A 90 8.44 -8.68 -5.55
CA ILE A 90 7.27 -7.80 -5.61
C ILE A 90 6.25 -8.38 -6.60
N TYR A 91 4.99 -8.23 -6.27
CA TYR A 91 3.85 -8.75 -7.02
C TYR A 91 2.92 -7.61 -7.36
N ILE A 92 2.44 -7.59 -8.60
CA ILE A 92 1.53 -6.56 -9.10
C ILE A 92 0.36 -7.27 -9.77
N THR A 93 -0.87 -6.92 -9.36
CA THR A 93 -2.07 -7.39 -10.06
C THR A 93 -2.63 -6.29 -10.95
N THR A 94 -3.07 -6.67 -12.13
CA THR A 94 -3.97 -5.89 -12.98
C THR A 94 -5.37 -6.49 -12.92
N THR A 95 -6.30 -5.99 -13.71
CA THR A 95 -7.62 -6.63 -13.85
C THR A 95 -7.56 -8.02 -14.47
N GLU A 96 -6.46 -8.40 -15.11
CA GLU A 96 -6.32 -9.65 -15.88
C GLU A 96 -5.27 -10.60 -15.31
N THR A 97 -4.10 -10.07 -14.91
CA THR A 97 -2.92 -10.86 -14.58
C THR A 97 -2.33 -10.48 -13.22
N MET A 98 -1.51 -11.37 -12.67
CA MET A 98 -0.56 -11.07 -11.62
C MET A 98 0.86 -11.32 -12.15
N THR A 99 1.73 -10.33 -11.96
CA THR A 99 3.14 -10.36 -12.34
C THR A 99 4.01 -10.42 -11.09
N CYS A 100 5.00 -11.30 -11.07
CA CYS A 100 6.04 -11.39 -10.03
C CYS A 100 7.38 -10.91 -10.59
N LEU A 101 8.02 -9.99 -9.89
CA LEU A 101 9.38 -9.53 -10.20
C LEU A 101 10.34 -9.82 -9.06
N ASP A 102 11.57 -10.11 -9.42
CA ASP A 102 12.71 -10.09 -8.49
C ASP A 102 13.12 -8.62 -8.25
N LEU A 103 13.09 -8.20 -6.99
CA LEU A 103 13.38 -6.81 -6.61
C LEU A 103 14.82 -6.39 -6.87
N LYS A 104 15.79 -7.33 -6.83
CA LYS A 104 17.21 -7.03 -7.03
C LYS A 104 17.56 -6.90 -8.50
N THR A 105 17.05 -7.80 -9.32
CA THR A 105 17.35 -7.85 -10.77
C THR A 105 16.33 -7.11 -11.61
N GLU A 106 15.16 -6.79 -11.04
CA GLU A 106 14.00 -6.15 -11.68
C GLU A 106 13.43 -6.98 -12.86
N LYS A 107 13.78 -8.26 -12.90
CA LYS A 107 13.29 -9.16 -13.93
C LYS A 107 11.96 -9.77 -13.55
N ILE A 108 11.06 -9.88 -14.51
CA ILE A 108 9.84 -10.66 -14.39
C ILE A 108 10.24 -12.14 -14.24
N LEU A 109 9.82 -12.75 -13.14
CA LEU A 109 10.03 -14.18 -12.87
C LEU A 109 8.90 -15.03 -13.46
N TRP A 110 7.67 -14.53 -13.35
CA TRP A 110 6.48 -15.10 -13.95
C TRP A 110 5.36 -14.06 -14.06
N GLU A 111 4.45 -14.29 -15.00
CA GLU A 111 3.20 -13.57 -15.17
C GLU A 111 2.10 -14.57 -15.50
N LYS A 112 0.96 -14.51 -14.78
CA LYS A 112 -0.16 -15.44 -14.95
C LYS A 112 -1.50 -14.72 -14.88
N GLY A 113 -2.44 -15.14 -15.73
CA GLY A 113 -3.85 -14.82 -15.64
C GLY A 113 -4.60 -15.82 -14.79
N TYR A 114 -5.65 -15.36 -14.12
CA TYR A 114 -6.48 -16.22 -13.28
C TYR A 114 -7.96 -16.13 -13.70
N PRO A 115 -8.71 -17.23 -13.64
CA PRO A 115 -10.13 -17.19 -13.96
C PRO A 115 -10.90 -16.17 -13.11
N GLY A 116 -11.56 -15.22 -13.78
CA GLY A 116 -12.27 -14.12 -13.12
C GLY A 116 -11.43 -12.86 -12.91
N GLY A 117 -10.14 -12.86 -13.31
CA GLY A 117 -9.23 -11.70 -13.15
C GLY A 117 -8.63 -11.61 -11.75
N CYS A 118 -8.04 -10.45 -11.43
CA CYS A 118 -7.34 -10.20 -10.16
C CYS A 118 -7.79 -8.88 -9.53
N ASP A 119 -7.66 -8.79 -8.19
CA ASP A 119 -7.88 -7.55 -7.45
C ASP A 119 -6.81 -7.38 -6.35
N ARG A 120 -7.08 -6.61 -5.29
CA ARG A 120 -6.14 -6.28 -4.22
C ARG A 120 -5.75 -7.50 -3.39
N MET A 121 -4.60 -8.07 -3.70
CA MET A 121 -4.05 -9.24 -3.02
C MET A 121 -3.34 -8.88 -1.71
N ALA A 122 -3.10 -9.91 -0.91
CA ALA A 122 -2.19 -9.86 0.22
C ALA A 122 -1.27 -11.09 0.20
N ILE A 123 -0.03 -10.90 0.66
CA ILE A 123 0.99 -11.96 0.75
C ILE A 123 1.20 -12.40 2.20
N SER A 124 1.47 -13.68 2.40
CA SER A 124 1.82 -14.23 3.72
C SER A 124 3.14 -13.63 4.24
N PRO A 125 3.30 -13.48 5.58
CA PRO A 125 4.53 -12.94 6.16
C PRO A 125 5.80 -13.69 5.76
N ASP A 126 5.70 -15.00 5.51
CA ASP A 126 6.82 -15.83 5.03
C ASP A 126 7.05 -15.76 3.51
N GLY A 127 6.21 -15.03 2.79
CA GLY A 127 6.31 -14.82 1.36
C GLY A 127 5.96 -16.01 0.48
N LYS A 128 5.28 -17.03 1.01
CA LYS A 128 4.98 -18.27 0.28
C LYS A 128 3.62 -18.30 -0.41
N LEU A 129 2.62 -17.65 0.19
CA LEU A 129 1.25 -17.69 -0.30
C LEU A 129 0.72 -16.26 -0.57
N ILE A 130 -0.02 -16.13 -1.66
CA ILE A 130 -0.75 -14.92 -2.00
C ILE A 130 -2.24 -15.25 -2.08
N TYR A 131 -3.06 -14.43 -1.44
CA TYR A 131 -4.51 -14.50 -1.56
C TYR A 131 -4.97 -13.42 -2.53
N VAL A 132 -5.43 -13.86 -3.70
CA VAL A 132 -5.81 -12.99 -4.82
C VAL A 132 -7.31 -13.04 -5.03
N PRO A 133 -8.05 -11.93 -4.83
CA PRO A 133 -9.46 -11.88 -5.19
C PRO A 133 -9.63 -12.10 -6.70
N SER A 134 -10.59 -12.92 -7.09
CA SER A 134 -11.10 -12.89 -8.46
C SER A 134 -11.95 -11.63 -8.62
N LEU A 135 -11.65 -10.79 -9.61
CA LEU A 135 -12.20 -9.45 -9.77
C LEU A 135 -13.73 -9.43 -9.60
N GLU A 136 -14.23 -9.08 -8.41
CA GLU A 136 -15.63 -9.01 -8.02
C GLU A 136 -16.46 -10.30 -8.24
N LYS A 137 -15.82 -11.49 -8.31
CA LYS A 137 -16.50 -12.80 -8.48
C LYS A 137 -16.69 -13.50 -7.12
N GLU A 138 -16.85 -14.82 -7.14
CA GLU A 138 -17.30 -15.56 -5.95
C GLU A 138 -16.17 -15.97 -5.01
N HIS A 139 -14.90 -15.88 -5.43
CA HIS A 139 -13.80 -16.55 -4.73
C HIS A 139 -12.50 -15.76 -4.68
N TRP A 140 -11.61 -16.17 -3.79
CA TRP A 140 -10.19 -15.85 -3.77
C TRP A 140 -9.39 -17.05 -4.26
N HIS A 141 -8.38 -16.81 -5.10
CA HIS A 141 -7.34 -17.79 -5.35
C HIS A 141 -6.32 -17.75 -4.22
N VAL A 142 -5.90 -18.91 -3.74
CA VAL A 142 -4.70 -19.09 -2.91
C VAL A 142 -3.60 -19.54 -3.84
N VAL A 143 -2.55 -18.76 -3.97
CA VAL A 143 -1.52 -18.91 -5.00
C VAL A 143 -0.18 -19.14 -4.33
N ASP A 144 0.60 -20.11 -4.84
CA ASP A 144 2.01 -20.23 -4.51
C ASP A 144 2.77 -19.02 -5.05
N ALA A 145 3.38 -18.24 -4.16
CA ALA A 145 4.04 -16.99 -4.50
C ALA A 145 5.32 -17.21 -5.34
N MET A 146 5.92 -18.41 -5.28
CA MET A 146 7.15 -18.70 -6.00
C MET A 146 6.87 -19.03 -7.46
N THR A 147 5.76 -19.74 -7.75
CA THR A 147 5.43 -20.26 -9.09
C THR A 147 4.25 -19.56 -9.74
N GLY A 148 3.38 -18.91 -8.96
CA GLY A 148 2.11 -18.34 -9.44
C GLY A 148 1.02 -19.40 -9.68
N ASP A 149 1.21 -20.64 -9.24
CA ASP A 149 0.21 -21.69 -9.39
C ASP A 149 -0.87 -21.59 -8.32
N VAL A 150 -2.12 -21.89 -8.72
CA VAL A 150 -3.24 -21.93 -7.77
C VAL A 150 -3.16 -23.20 -6.92
N VAL A 151 -2.99 -23.01 -5.62
CA VAL A 151 -2.99 -24.11 -4.63
C VAL A 151 -4.42 -24.53 -4.32
N THR A 152 -5.31 -23.56 -4.06
CA THR A 152 -6.72 -23.77 -3.76
C THR A 152 -7.53 -22.50 -3.94
N LYS A 153 -8.83 -22.54 -3.64
CA LYS A 153 -9.74 -21.39 -3.67
C LYS A 153 -10.55 -21.30 -2.39
N ILE A 154 -10.85 -20.07 -1.99
CA ILE A 154 -11.80 -19.77 -0.91
C ILE A 154 -13.03 -19.15 -1.54
N VAL A 155 -14.16 -19.83 -1.47
CA VAL A 155 -15.42 -19.37 -2.04
C VAL A 155 -16.26 -18.71 -0.95
N THR A 156 -16.63 -17.45 -1.17
CA THR A 156 -17.46 -16.66 -0.23
C THR A 156 -18.74 -16.15 -0.87
N ASN A 157 -18.84 -16.16 -2.21
CA ASN A 157 -19.94 -15.59 -3.00
C ASN A 157 -20.23 -14.10 -2.70
N SER A 158 -19.21 -13.36 -2.21
CA SER A 158 -19.36 -12.00 -1.70
C SER A 158 -18.94 -10.89 -2.67
N GLY A 159 -18.50 -11.23 -3.90
CA GLY A 159 -17.90 -10.27 -4.82
C GLY A 159 -16.50 -9.86 -4.38
N SER A 160 -15.56 -10.81 -4.47
CA SER A 160 -14.21 -10.72 -3.92
C SER A 160 -13.47 -9.45 -4.37
N HIS A 161 -12.90 -8.69 -3.41
CA HIS A 161 -12.31 -7.38 -3.70
C HIS A 161 -11.04 -7.07 -2.90
N ASN A 162 -11.12 -6.92 -1.58
CA ASN A 162 -9.99 -6.55 -0.74
C ASN A 162 -9.54 -7.69 0.17
N THR A 163 -8.23 -7.81 0.35
CA THR A 163 -7.62 -8.88 1.14
C THR A 163 -6.58 -8.29 2.08
N ILE A 164 -6.67 -8.59 3.38
CA ILE A 164 -5.62 -8.28 4.35
C ILE A 164 -5.13 -9.59 4.96
N TYR A 165 -3.82 -9.82 4.96
CA TYR A 165 -3.20 -10.91 5.69
C TYR A 165 -2.90 -10.44 7.12
N GLY A 166 -3.35 -11.20 8.11
CA GLY A 166 -3.08 -10.89 9.51
C GLY A 166 -1.59 -10.99 9.83
N LEU A 167 -1.08 -10.06 10.62
CA LEU A 167 0.34 -9.98 10.96
C LEU A 167 0.87 -11.22 11.71
N ASP A 168 -0.01 -11.97 12.38
CA ASP A 168 0.33 -13.22 13.06
C ASP A 168 0.44 -14.43 12.10
N GLY A 169 0.13 -14.23 10.83
CA GLY A 169 0.17 -15.25 9.79
C GLY A 169 -0.91 -16.32 9.88
N LYS A 170 -1.90 -16.20 10.80
CA LYS A 170 -2.91 -17.25 11.05
C LYS A 170 -4.24 -17.00 10.37
N SER A 171 -4.55 -15.74 10.08
CA SER A 171 -5.83 -15.33 9.51
C SER A 171 -5.65 -14.50 8.26
N VAL A 172 -6.59 -14.60 7.32
CA VAL A 172 -6.74 -13.69 6.20
C VAL A 172 -8.15 -13.12 6.21
N TYR A 173 -8.25 -11.81 6.03
CA TYR A 173 -9.48 -11.02 6.04
C TYR A 173 -9.91 -10.75 4.60
N LEU A 174 -11.16 -11.11 4.28
CA LEU A 174 -11.68 -11.15 2.92
C LEU A 174 -12.96 -10.32 2.84
N ALA A 175 -12.89 -9.16 2.19
CA ALA A 175 -14.03 -8.28 1.98
C ALA A 175 -14.49 -8.29 0.52
N GLY A 176 -15.78 -8.48 0.33
CA GLY A 176 -16.41 -8.50 -0.98
C GLY A 176 -17.46 -7.40 -1.14
N LEU A 177 -17.58 -6.88 -2.35
CA LEU A 177 -18.44 -5.73 -2.68
C LEU A 177 -19.95 -6.00 -2.61
N ARG A 178 -20.35 -7.27 -2.46
CA ARG A 178 -21.75 -7.70 -2.41
C ARG A 178 -22.14 -8.32 -1.05
N SER A 179 -21.33 -8.10 -0.01
CA SER A 179 -21.59 -8.66 1.31
C SER A 179 -21.42 -7.62 2.42
N PRO A 180 -22.32 -7.58 3.40
CA PRO A 180 -22.13 -6.79 4.63
C PRO A 180 -21.31 -7.53 5.69
N LEU A 181 -20.68 -8.66 5.34
CA LEU A 181 -19.89 -9.48 6.24
C LEU A 181 -18.41 -9.46 5.84
N LEU A 182 -17.52 -9.18 6.77
CA LEU A 182 -16.09 -9.43 6.62
C LEU A 182 -15.82 -10.90 6.95
N SER A 183 -15.39 -11.68 5.95
CA SER A 183 -15.03 -13.08 6.15
C SER A 183 -13.60 -13.22 6.66
N ILE A 184 -13.38 -14.14 7.58
CA ILE A 184 -12.05 -14.46 8.15
C ILE A 184 -11.77 -15.92 7.88
N ALA A 185 -10.71 -16.18 7.10
CA ALA A 185 -10.26 -17.52 6.79
C ALA A 185 -9.00 -17.89 7.57
N ASP A 186 -8.94 -19.14 8.00
CA ASP A 186 -7.75 -19.77 8.57
C ASP A 186 -6.73 -20.07 7.47
N THR A 187 -5.48 -19.65 7.66
CA THR A 187 -4.44 -19.76 6.62
C THR A 187 -3.86 -21.16 6.48
N ARG A 188 -4.08 -22.04 7.43
CA ARG A 188 -3.65 -23.43 7.38
C ARG A 188 -4.64 -24.33 6.62
N THR A 189 -5.94 -24.06 6.78
CA THR A 189 -7.02 -24.85 6.14
C THR A 189 -7.57 -24.19 4.87
N HIS A 190 -7.32 -22.91 4.67
CA HIS A 190 -7.87 -22.08 3.60
C HIS A 190 -9.41 -22.07 3.58
N THR A 191 -10.02 -22.10 4.76
CA THR A 191 -11.49 -22.09 4.92
C THR A 191 -11.94 -20.89 5.75
N VAL A 192 -13.10 -20.34 5.42
CA VAL A 192 -13.72 -19.30 6.26
C VAL A 192 -14.17 -19.93 7.56
N THR A 193 -13.66 -19.45 8.68
CA THR A 193 -13.96 -19.97 10.02
C THR A 193 -14.92 -19.07 10.80
N ARG A 194 -15.01 -17.80 10.45
CA ARG A 194 -15.89 -16.80 11.10
C ARG A 194 -16.12 -15.59 10.22
N THR A 195 -17.05 -14.75 10.64
CA THR A 195 -17.37 -13.46 9.98
C THR A 195 -17.52 -12.38 11.04
N VAL A 196 -17.38 -11.10 10.61
CA VAL A 196 -17.70 -9.92 11.41
C VAL A 196 -18.80 -9.14 10.71
N GLY A 197 -19.80 -8.72 11.46
CA GLY A 197 -20.95 -7.99 10.97
C GLY A 197 -22.28 -8.61 11.43
N PRO A 198 -23.44 -8.38 10.75
CA PRO A 198 -23.51 -7.62 9.50
C PRO A 198 -23.27 -6.11 9.73
N PHE A 199 -22.52 -5.48 8.83
CA PHE A 199 -22.45 -4.03 8.72
C PHE A 199 -23.70 -3.48 8.02
N ALA A 200 -23.91 -2.17 8.02
CA ALA A 200 -25.14 -1.59 7.48
C ALA A 200 -25.28 -1.72 5.98
N HIS A 201 -24.16 -1.85 5.26
CA HIS A 201 -24.12 -2.06 3.81
C HIS A 201 -22.94 -2.96 3.42
N SER A 202 -22.85 -3.28 2.12
CA SER A 202 -21.70 -3.99 1.55
C SER A 202 -20.40 -3.27 1.88
N ILE A 203 -19.39 -4.06 2.27
CA ILE A 203 -18.08 -3.58 2.68
C ILE A 203 -17.33 -3.03 1.46
N ARG A 204 -16.67 -1.92 1.70
CA ARG A 204 -15.64 -1.34 0.85
C ARG A 204 -14.26 -1.63 1.45
N PRO A 205 -13.18 -0.94 1.07
CA PRO A 205 -11.90 -1.11 1.74
C PRO A 205 -12.01 -1.03 3.27
N PHE A 206 -11.13 -1.74 3.93
CA PHE A 206 -11.09 -1.85 5.38
C PHE A 206 -9.66 -1.92 5.88
N THR A 207 -9.47 -1.77 7.18
CA THR A 207 -8.21 -2.04 7.87
C THR A 207 -8.45 -2.78 9.17
N VAL A 208 -7.38 -3.35 9.74
CA VAL A 208 -7.40 -4.08 11.02
C VAL A 208 -6.28 -3.57 11.92
N ASN A 209 -6.46 -3.65 13.23
CA ASN A 209 -5.39 -3.38 14.18
C ASN A 209 -4.41 -4.57 14.28
N ALA A 210 -3.19 -4.32 14.74
CA ALA A 210 -2.14 -5.34 14.83
C ALA A 210 -2.50 -6.52 15.74
N SER A 211 -3.29 -6.25 16.81
CA SER A 211 -3.79 -7.30 17.70
C SER A 211 -4.90 -8.14 17.09
N GLN A 212 -5.40 -7.75 15.91
CA GLN A 212 -6.46 -8.45 15.17
C GLN A 212 -7.74 -8.63 16.02
N THR A 213 -8.06 -7.63 16.83
CA THR A 213 -9.26 -7.56 17.66
C THR A 213 -10.33 -6.63 17.09
N LEU A 214 -9.91 -5.63 16.28
CA LEU A 214 -10.80 -4.64 15.69
C LEU A 214 -10.59 -4.54 14.19
N CYS A 215 -11.68 -4.40 13.44
CA CYS A 215 -11.68 -3.96 12.05
C CYS A 215 -12.45 -2.64 11.90
N PHE A 216 -11.97 -1.80 10.97
CA PHE A 216 -12.59 -0.54 10.59
C PHE A 216 -12.93 -0.65 9.11
N VAL A 217 -14.22 -0.58 8.79
CA VAL A 217 -14.72 -0.90 7.45
C VAL A 217 -15.45 0.29 6.84
N ASN A 218 -15.10 0.67 5.63
CA ASN A 218 -15.93 1.53 4.81
C ASN A 218 -17.09 0.71 4.27
N ILE A 219 -18.24 1.36 4.11
CA ILE A 219 -19.43 0.73 3.54
C ILE A 219 -20.06 1.66 2.50
N ASN A 220 -20.87 1.10 1.63
CA ASN A 220 -21.67 1.90 0.72
C ASN A 220 -22.55 2.90 1.49
N GLU A 221 -22.85 4.03 0.87
CA GLU A 221 -23.76 5.07 1.37
C GLU A 221 -23.30 5.81 2.63
N LEU A 222 -22.08 5.57 3.16
CA LEU A 222 -21.59 6.23 4.33
C LEU A 222 -20.37 7.11 4.02
N LEU A 223 -20.45 8.39 4.33
CA LEU A 223 -19.27 9.23 4.55
C LEU A 223 -18.82 9.02 6.00
N GLY A 224 -17.93 8.06 6.18
CA GLY A 224 -17.55 7.53 7.48
C GLY A 224 -17.16 6.06 7.40
N PHE A 225 -17.21 5.36 8.53
CA PHE A 225 -16.86 3.95 8.64
C PHE A 225 -17.64 3.26 9.77
N GLU A 226 -17.63 1.94 9.76
CA GLU A 226 -18.14 1.14 10.88
C GLU A 226 -17.00 0.35 11.54
N VAL A 227 -17.13 0.09 12.83
CA VAL A 227 -16.16 -0.65 13.64
C VAL A 227 -16.74 -2.02 13.98
N GLY A 228 -15.95 -3.07 13.78
CA GLY A 228 -16.30 -4.43 14.15
C GLY A 228 -15.31 -5.03 15.15
N ASP A 229 -15.82 -5.83 16.06
CA ASP A 229 -15.05 -6.67 16.97
C ASP A 229 -14.78 -8.02 16.27
N ILE A 230 -13.52 -8.27 15.96
CA ILE A 230 -13.07 -9.51 15.32
C ILE A 230 -13.23 -10.71 16.24
N THR A 231 -13.12 -10.53 17.55
CA THR A 231 -13.22 -11.61 18.54
C THR A 231 -14.64 -12.13 18.68
N THR A 232 -15.62 -11.21 18.78
CA THR A 232 -17.02 -11.56 18.95
C THR A 232 -17.79 -11.69 17.65
N GLY A 233 -17.22 -11.21 16.53
CA GLY A 233 -17.88 -11.19 15.21
C GLY A 233 -18.95 -10.10 15.08
N LYS A 234 -19.07 -9.16 16.01
CA LYS A 234 -20.15 -8.17 16.04
C LYS A 234 -19.70 -6.80 15.55
N LYS A 235 -20.61 -6.09 14.89
CA LYS A 235 -20.47 -4.65 14.68
C LYS A 235 -20.61 -3.94 16.05
N LEU A 236 -19.70 -3.00 16.33
CA LEU A 236 -19.68 -2.20 17.56
C LEU A 236 -20.24 -0.80 17.34
N HIS A 237 -19.70 -0.06 16.38
CA HIS A 237 -19.99 1.37 16.23
C HIS A 237 -20.15 1.74 14.76
N ARG A 238 -20.87 2.85 14.55
CA ARG A 238 -20.89 3.62 13.30
C ARG A 238 -20.36 4.99 13.60
N VAL A 239 -19.42 5.47 12.77
CA VAL A 239 -18.77 6.78 12.88
C VAL A 239 -18.99 7.54 11.59
N GLU A 240 -19.56 8.74 11.68
CA GLU A 240 -19.83 9.61 10.54
C GLU A 240 -18.87 10.81 10.57
N VAL A 241 -18.43 11.24 9.39
CA VAL A 241 -17.65 12.46 9.25
C VAL A 241 -18.52 13.65 9.60
N GLN A 242 -17.98 14.56 10.43
CA GLN A 242 -18.67 15.78 10.83
C GLN A 242 -18.21 16.99 10.03
N GLY A 243 -19.13 17.90 9.75
CA GLY A 243 -18.84 19.18 9.07
C GLY A 243 -18.67 19.08 7.55
N PHE A 244 -18.99 17.94 6.94
CA PHE A 244 -18.91 17.73 5.49
C PHE A 244 -20.13 16.98 4.98
N GLU A 245 -20.57 17.34 3.78
CA GLU A 245 -21.66 16.64 3.12
C GLU A 245 -21.14 15.43 2.34
N LYS A 246 -21.92 14.36 2.32
CA LYS A 246 -21.59 13.13 1.60
C LYS A 246 -21.36 13.38 0.10
N GLY A 247 -22.14 14.23 -0.52
CA GLY A 247 -22.08 14.49 -1.94
C GLY A 247 -22.30 13.28 -2.84
N PRO A 248 -22.25 13.44 -4.17
CA PRO A 248 -22.34 12.35 -5.11
C PRO A 248 -21.08 11.48 -5.09
N THR A 249 -21.25 10.18 -5.25
CA THR A 249 -20.14 9.25 -5.45
C THR A 249 -19.45 9.53 -6.79
N LYS A 250 -18.13 9.69 -6.73
CA LYS A 250 -17.29 9.99 -7.89
C LYS A 250 -16.44 8.78 -8.29
N ARG A 251 -15.17 9.02 -8.62
CA ARG A 251 -14.16 8.10 -9.13
C ARG A 251 -14.07 6.74 -8.38
N HIS A 252 -14.24 6.74 -7.07
CA HIS A 252 -13.92 5.59 -6.22
C HIS A 252 -15.13 4.72 -5.82
N GLY A 253 -16.33 5.04 -6.27
CA GLY A 253 -17.51 4.17 -6.17
C GLY A 253 -18.18 4.12 -4.79
N CYS A 254 -17.72 4.88 -3.79
CA CYS A 254 -18.37 5.09 -2.48
C CYS A 254 -17.91 6.40 -1.86
N PRO A 255 -18.64 6.98 -0.89
CA PRO A 255 -18.29 8.26 -0.28
C PRO A 255 -16.92 8.24 0.38
N SER A 256 -16.65 7.22 1.23
CA SER A 256 -15.34 6.95 1.83
C SER A 256 -14.79 5.66 1.26
N HIS A 257 -13.67 5.71 0.53
CA HIS A 257 -13.10 4.53 -0.09
C HIS A 257 -11.85 4.05 0.65
N GLY A 258 -10.82 4.88 0.81
CA GLY A 258 -9.60 4.51 1.54
C GLY A 258 -9.75 4.70 3.05
N ILE A 259 -9.19 3.77 3.82
CA ILE A 259 -9.11 3.82 5.28
C ILE A 259 -7.82 3.14 5.73
N GLY A 260 -7.14 3.71 6.74
CA GLY A 260 -5.93 3.14 7.29
C GLY A 260 -5.66 3.60 8.71
N LEU A 261 -5.08 2.73 9.52
CA LEU A 261 -4.51 3.04 10.83
C LEU A 261 -3.06 3.48 10.67
N THR A 262 -2.64 4.50 11.41
CA THR A 262 -1.22 4.76 11.59
C THR A 262 -0.52 3.53 12.19
N PRO A 263 0.78 3.28 11.90
CA PRO A 263 1.47 2.10 12.44
C PRO A 263 1.45 1.99 13.97
N ASP A 264 1.40 3.12 14.68
CA ASP A 264 1.26 3.17 16.15
C ASP A 264 -0.20 3.05 16.65
N GLU A 265 -1.17 2.95 15.71
CA GLU A 265 -2.60 2.82 15.95
C GLU A 265 -3.24 3.99 16.73
N ARG A 266 -2.60 5.15 16.75
CA ARG A 266 -3.16 6.32 17.44
C ARG A 266 -4.18 7.06 16.61
N GLU A 267 -4.06 7.00 15.29
CA GLU A 267 -4.96 7.69 14.37
C GLU A 267 -5.49 6.74 13.29
N LEU A 268 -6.75 6.94 12.93
CA LEU A 268 -7.41 6.35 11.78
C LEU A 268 -7.64 7.45 10.74
N TRP A 269 -7.19 7.22 9.51
CA TRP A 269 -7.31 8.16 8.41
C TRP A 269 -8.30 7.66 7.38
N LEU A 270 -9.24 8.51 6.95
CA LEU A 270 -10.36 8.17 6.08
C LEU A 270 -10.41 9.12 4.89
N THR A 271 -10.52 8.59 3.68
CA THR A 271 -10.60 9.40 2.46
C THR A 271 -12.03 9.84 2.16
N ASP A 272 -12.16 11.06 1.65
CA ASP A 272 -13.39 11.66 1.16
C ASP A 272 -13.12 12.27 -0.23
N ALA A 273 -13.57 11.56 -1.25
CA ALA A 273 -13.33 11.96 -2.64
C ALA A 273 -14.16 13.21 -3.04
N HIS A 274 -15.38 13.34 -2.51
CA HIS A 274 -16.24 14.46 -2.85
C HIS A 274 -15.67 15.81 -2.41
N ASN A 275 -15.17 15.84 -1.17
CA ASN A 275 -14.64 17.05 -0.56
C ASN A 275 -13.11 17.20 -0.77
N SER A 276 -12.45 16.30 -1.51
CA SER A 276 -10.99 16.26 -1.72
C SER A 276 -10.23 16.31 -0.40
N ARG A 277 -10.62 15.47 0.57
CA ARG A 277 -10.05 15.50 1.93
C ARG A 277 -9.68 14.11 2.44
N ILE A 278 -8.82 14.15 3.43
CA ILE A 278 -8.61 13.03 4.35
C ILE A 278 -9.04 13.50 5.73
N HIS A 279 -9.88 12.70 6.39
CA HIS A 279 -10.34 12.93 7.75
C HIS A 279 -9.51 12.10 8.71
N VAL A 280 -9.07 12.72 9.80
CA VAL A 280 -8.21 12.09 10.82
C VAL A 280 -9.04 11.91 12.08
N PHE A 281 -9.01 10.70 12.63
CA PHE A 281 -9.73 10.32 13.86
C PHE A 281 -8.73 9.86 14.91
N ASP A 282 -8.97 10.25 16.18
CA ASP A 282 -8.31 9.66 17.34
C ASP A 282 -8.80 8.22 17.52
N ALA A 283 -7.96 7.26 17.26
CA ALA A 283 -8.24 5.82 17.39
C ALA A 283 -7.86 5.27 18.77
N THR A 284 -7.36 6.11 19.70
CA THR A 284 -7.08 5.71 21.09
C THR A 284 -8.33 5.63 21.94
N VAL A 285 -9.44 6.16 21.44
CA VAL A 285 -10.78 6.13 22.08
C VAL A 285 -11.76 5.35 21.19
N MET A 286 -12.80 4.80 21.81
CA MET A 286 -13.83 4.02 21.13
C MET A 286 -15.23 4.56 21.46
N PRO A 287 -16.04 4.93 20.46
CA PRO A 287 -15.71 5.01 19.03
C PRO A 287 -14.64 6.07 18.72
N PRO A 288 -13.89 5.91 17.62
CA PRO A 288 -12.90 6.91 17.18
C PRO A 288 -13.53 8.28 16.96
N LYS A 289 -12.81 9.35 17.38
CA LYS A 289 -13.31 10.73 17.32
C LYS A 289 -12.57 11.53 16.26
N GLN A 290 -13.31 12.22 15.39
CA GLN A 290 -12.72 13.11 14.39
C GLN A 290 -11.91 14.23 15.06
N ILE A 291 -10.64 14.39 14.62
CA ILE A 291 -9.72 15.41 15.13
C ILE A 291 -9.65 16.57 14.15
N THR A 292 -9.47 16.26 12.85
CA THR A 292 -9.25 17.25 11.80
C THR A 292 -9.52 16.68 10.42
N SER A 293 -9.43 17.57 9.41
CA SER A 293 -9.55 17.22 8.01
C SER A 293 -8.48 17.94 7.20
N ILE A 294 -7.76 17.22 6.34
CA ILE A 294 -6.67 17.72 5.54
C ILE A 294 -7.16 17.87 4.09
N LEU A 295 -7.03 19.05 3.52
CA LEU A 295 -7.32 19.27 2.10
C LEU A 295 -6.19 18.70 1.26
N LEU A 296 -6.54 17.93 0.25
CA LEU A 296 -5.62 17.32 -0.71
C LEU A 296 -5.81 17.96 -2.09
N ARG A 297 -4.85 17.78 -2.98
CA ARG A 297 -4.87 18.37 -4.33
C ARG A 297 -5.93 17.79 -5.28
N ASP A 298 -6.43 16.58 -5.01
CA ASP A 298 -7.45 15.89 -5.83
C ASP A 298 -8.29 14.95 -4.95
N GLN A 299 -9.14 14.16 -5.56
CA GLN A 299 -10.03 13.17 -4.95
C GLN A 299 -9.24 11.97 -4.41
N PRO A 300 -9.09 11.79 -3.09
CA PRO A 300 -8.42 10.62 -2.55
C PRO A 300 -9.32 9.39 -2.58
N GLY A 301 -8.78 8.27 -3.00
CA GLY A 301 -9.44 6.96 -2.95
C GLY A 301 -8.72 5.96 -2.07
N TRP A 302 -7.51 6.28 -1.59
CA TRP A 302 -6.68 5.40 -0.78
C TRP A 302 -5.78 6.17 0.15
N VAL A 303 -5.32 5.50 1.21
CA VAL A 303 -4.25 5.96 2.09
C VAL A 303 -3.47 4.78 2.63
N THR A 304 -2.15 4.87 2.62
CA THR A 304 -1.24 4.00 3.34
C THR A 304 -0.20 4.83 4.08
N PHE A 305 0.66 4.20 4.88
CA PHE A 305 1.62 4.90 5.72
C PHE A 305 3.03 4.35 5.51
N SER A 306 4.03 5.21 5.76
CA SER A 306 5.40 4.74 5.90
C SER A 306 5.53 3.83 7.11
N LEU A 307 6.45 2.87 7.04
CA LEU A 307 6.66 1.87 8.08
C LEU A 307 7.07 2.45 9.44
N ASP A 308 7.66 3.65 9.43
CA ASP A 308 7.99 4.42 10.65
C ASP A 308 6.85 5.32 11.15
N GLY A 309 5.73 5.38 10.42
CA GLY A 309 4.57 6.21 10.75
C GLY A 309 4.76 7.71 10.52
N ARG A 310 5.89 8.12 9.92
CA ARG A 310 6.18 9.54 9.69
C ARG A 310 5.34 10.14 8.56
N TYR A 311 5.11 9.37 7.50
CA TYR A 311 4.40 9.85 6.32
C TYR A 311 3.13 9.05 6.06
N ALA A 312 2.10 9.76 5.61
CA ALA A 312 0.92 9.19 4.98
C ALA A 312 0.98 9.45 3.46
N TYR A 313 0.55 8.47 2.70
CA TYR A 313 0.51 8.47 1.24
C TYR A 313 -0.94 8.34 0.75
N PRO A 314 -1.68 9.46 0.65
CA PRO A 314 -2.95 9.48 -0.09
C PRO A 314 -2.76 9.13 -1.56
N SER A 315 -3.78 8.54 -2.17
CA SER A 315 -3.73 8.18 -3.60
C SER A 315 -3.58 9.36 -4.56
N THR A 316 -3.74 10.58 -4.06
CA THR A 316 -3.50 11.83 -4.81
C THR A 316 -2.01 12.08 -5.08
N GLY A 317 -1.11 11.26 -4.52
CA GLY A 317 0.33 11.44 -4.62
C GLY A 317 0.88 12.57 -3.73
N ASP A 318 0.04 13.16 -2.87
CA ASP A 318 0.52 14.00 -1.79
C ASP A 318 1.28 13.16 -0.78
N VAL A 319 2.35 13.70 -0.23
CA VAL A 319 3.07 13.13 0.91
C VAL A 319 2.76 14.00 2.12
N VAL A 320 2.05 13.44 3.08
CA VAL A 320 1.63 14.16 4.29
C VAL A 320 2.50 13.73 5.47
N ASP A 321 3.14 14.68 6.14
CA ASP A 321 3.78 14.44 7.44
C ASP A 321 2.69 14.22 8.50
N VAL A 322 2.65 13.03 9.08
CA VAL A 322 1.57 12.59 9.99
C VAL A 322 1.49 13.48 11.23
N LYS A 323 2.63 13.86 11.80
CA LYS A 323 2.70 14.66 13.03
C LYS A 323 2.19 16.09 12.82
N SER A 324 2.65 16.75 11.78
CA SER A 324 2.25 18.14 11.48
C SER A 324 0.96 18.23 10.66
N ARG A 325 0.51 17.11 10.04
CA ARG A 325 -0.65 17.05 9.13
C ARG A 325 -0.55 17.99 7.94
N LYS A 326 0.69 18.28 7.50
CA LYS A 326 0.98 19.12 6.35
C LYS A 326 1.47 18.30 5.17
N ILE A 327 1.08 18.70 3.97
CA ILE A 327 1.67 18.20 2.73
C ILE A 327 3.10 18.72 2.67
N VAL A 328 4.08 17.81 2.60
CA VAL A 328 5.50 18.12 2.60
C VAL A 328 6.17 17.83 1.26
N ALA A 329 5.54 17.03 0.42
CA ALA A 329 5.98 16.73 -0.94
C ALA A 329 4.79 16.28 -1.80
N GLY A 330 5.00 16.23 -3.12
CA GLY A 330 4.11 15.58 -4.08
C GLY A 330 4.93 14.66 -4.97
N LEU A 331 4.43 13.46 -5.21
CA LEU A 331 5.08 12.52 -6.11
C LEU A 331 5.03 13.04 -7.55
N LYS A 332 6.17 13.01 -8.22
CA LYS A 332 6.33 13.39 -9.63
C LYS A 332 7.20 12.39 -10.34
N ASP A 333 6.83 12.06 -11.57
CA ASP A 333 7.60 11.13 -12.40
C ASP A 333 8.87 11.77 -12.98
N GLU A 334 9.56 11.04 -13.88
CA GLU A 334 10.79 11.46 -14.56
C GLU A 334 10.63 12.72 -15.42
N THR A 335 9.41 13.06 -15.81
CA THR A 335 9.10 14.25 -16.61
C THR A 335 8.69 15.45 -15.75
N GLY A 336 8.47 15.22 -14.44
CA GLY A 336 7.92 16.19 -13.51
C GLY A 336 6.39 16.20 -13.47
N ALA A 337 5.72 15.28 -14.18
CA ALA A 337 4.27 15.12 -14.13
C ALA A 337 3.82 14.52 -12.79
N GLU A 338 2.61 14.86 -12.36
CA GLU A 338 2.06 14.38 -11.10
C GLU A 338 1.74 12.89 -11.15
N VAL A 339 2.06 12.17 -10.07
CA VAL A 339 1.78 10.73 -9.89
C VAL A 339 0.67 10.57 -8.87
N GLN A 340 -0.36 9.78 -9.21
CA GLN A 340 -1.48 9.44 -8.34
C GLN A 340 -1.78 7.95 -8.42
N SER A 341 -1.69 7.24 -7.31
CA SER A 341 -1.95 5.80 -7.26
C SER A 341 -2.57 5.36 -5.94
N GLU A 342 -3.44 4.37 -6.00
CA GLU A 342 -3.92 3.64 -4.81
C GLU A 342 -3.02 2.44 -4.46
N LYS A 343 -1.94 2.18 -5.21
CA LYS A 343 -1.13 0.97 -5.13
C LYS A 343 0.32 1.34 -4.84
N MET A 344 0.58 1.54 -3.54
CA MET A 344 1.89 1.96 -3.02
C MET A 344 2.37 1.00 -1.95
N VAL A 345 3.67 0.69 -1.95
CA VAL A 345 4.30 -0.15 -0.92
C VAL A 345 5.70 0.36 -0.61
N GLU A 346 6.02 0.51 0.67
CA GLU A 346 7.36 0.86 1.13
C GLU A 346 8.24 -0.38 1.24
N ILE A 347 9.48 -0.28 0.76
CA ILE A 347 10.49 -1.36 0.81
C ILE A 347 11.81 -0.79 1.34
N HIS A 348 12.36 -1.45 2.36
CA HIS A 348 13.65 -1.10 2.93
C HIS A 348 14.74 -2.02 2.39
N TRP A 349 15.87 -1.41 2.06
CA TRP A 349 17.06 -2.08 1.56
C TRP A 349 18.22 -1.88 2.53
N SER A 350 19.06 -2.89 2.68
CA SER A 350 20.35 -2.79 3.38
C SER A 350 21.31 -3.82 2.80
N GLY A 351 22.56 -3.46 2.53
CA GLY A 351 23.56 -4.35 1.93
C GLY A 351 23.10 -4.98 0.60
N GLY A 352 22.36 -4.23 -0.24
CA GLY A 352 21.82 -4.74 -1.51
C GLY A 352 20.72 -5.80 -1.38
N ARG A 353 20.11 -5.95 -0.21
CA ARG A 353 19.01 -6.89 0.06
C ARG A 353 17.78 -6.17 0.61
N VAL A 354 16.60 -6.70 0.29
CA VAL A 354 15.36 -6.28 0.91
C VAL A 354 15.32 -6.80 2.35
N VAL A 355 15.12 -5.91 3.33
CA VAL A 355 15.12 -6.26 4.75
C VAL A 355 13.77 -6.07 5.42
N ARG A 356 12.90 -5.24 4.84
CA ARG A 356 11.55 -4.98 5.35
C ARG A 356 10.64 -4.51 4.23
N THR A 357 9.36 -4.89 4.31
CA THR A 357 8.32 -4.43 3.40
C THR A 357 7.10 -3.96 4.17
N GLY A 358 6.44 -2.93 3.66
CA GLY A 358 5.11 -2.52 4.08
C GLY A 358 4.01 -3.32 3.39
N ASP A 359 2.81 -2.82 3.50
CA ASP A 359 1.64 -3.26 2.73
C ASP A 359 0.93 -2.03 2.14
N GLN A 360 -0.03 -2.29 1.26
CA GLN A 360 -0.81 -1.24 0.61
C GLN A 360 -2.05 -0.79 1.42
N PHE A 361 -2.32 -1.36 2.61
CA PHE A 361 -3.62 -1.24 3.28
C PHE A 361 -3.63 -0.32 4.51
N GLY A 362 -2.49 0.18 4.96
CA GLY A 362 -2.43 0.93 6.22
C GLY A 362 -2.93 0.10 7.41
N VAL A 363 -2.42 -1.11 7.54
CA VAL A 363 -2.71 -2.00 8.69
C VAL A 363 -1.98 -1.51 9.94
N GLY A 364 -2.65 -1.55 11.09
CA GLY A 364 -2.01 -1.25 12.37
C GLY A 364 -0.82 -2.17 12.64
N ARG A 365 0.26 -1.62 13.22
CA ARG A 365 1.54 -2.31 13.45
C ARG A 365 2.08 -2.10 14.86
N LYS A 366 1.23 -1.70 15.79
CA LYS A 366 1.64 -1.45 17.17
C LYS A 366 2.33 -2.69 17.75
N ALA A 367 3.58 -2.56 18.14
CA ALA A 367 4.28 -3.61 18.86
C ALA A 367 3.54 -3.90 20.20
N ARG A 368 3.35 -5.19 20.49
CA ARG A 368 2.80 -5.64 21.77
C ARG A 368 3.84 -5.48 22.87
#